data_0dff145835b51c9e9c19c17bf69236f8
#
_entry.id   0dff145835b51c9e9c19c17bf69236f8
#
_cell.length_a   1.000
_cell.length_b   1.000
_cell.length_c   1.000
_cell.angle_alpha   90.00
_cell.angle_beta   90.00
_cell.angle_gamma   90.00
#
_symmetry.space_group_name_H-M   'P 1'
#
loop_
_entity.id
_entity.type
_entity.pdbx_description
1 polymer ?
#
loop_
_entity_poly.entity_id
_entity_poly.type
_entity_poly.pdbx_seq_one_letter_code
_entity_poly.pdbx_strand_id
1 'polypeptide(L)'
;MIKRRKSKELTIGNVKIGNGALISVQSMCNTDTRDVKTTINQINEMAEKGCELVRLAVLNKDAADAIKDIVKKSPVPLIADIHFDYRLAIQCINNGINALRLNPGNIGKRENVEKVVALAKQQQIPIRIGVNAGSLEKNLQDKDIPLSEKMVISALGHIKILEDLDFDLIKVSLKSSDVLTTIEAYRSIAEKIPYPLHLGVTEAGTLRGGLIKSSVGLGTLLAEGIGDTIRVSLTENPVEEVSAGFEILKSLGLREKGVNFVSCPTCGRTQIDLIALAKKVEERFKNLKEPITIATMGCAVNGPGEAKHADYGIAGGINEGYIFKKGEIIAKVPEDQLLEKLEEIITKSSK
;
A
#
# COMPACT_ATOMS: atom_id res chain seq x y z
N MET A 1 7.36 -17.80 8.98
CA MET A 1 7.59 -16.87 7.85
C MET A 1 6.59 -17.16 6.75
N ILE A 2 5.89 -16.15 6.22
CA ILE A 2 4.87 -16.32 5.17
C ILE A 2 5.56 -16.76 3.87
N LYS A 3 5.11 -17.89 3.29
CA LYS A 3 5.61 -18.38 2.00
C LYS A 3 4.89 -17.65 0.87
N ARG A 4 5.58 -16.71 0.22
CA ARG A 4 4.99 -15.93 -0.86
C ARG A 4 4.85 -16.72 -2.17
N ARG A 5 3.76 -16.45 -2.91
CA ARG A 5 3.54 -16.96 -4.25
C ARG A 5 4.70 -16.56 -5.18
N LYS A 6 5.16 -17.47 -6.01
CA LYS A 6 6.12 -17.12 -7.07
C LYS A 6 5.40 -16.36 -8.18
N SER A 7 5.91 -15.19 -8.55
CA SER A 7 5.43 -14.39 -9.67
C SER A 7 6.59 -13.95 -10.55
N LYS A 8 6.31 -13.59 -11.81
CA LYS A 8 7.31 -12.97 -12.69
C LYS A 8 7.82 -11.67 -12.06
N GLU A 9 9.10 -11.35 -12.28
CA GLU A 9 9.65 -10.06 -11.90
C GLU A 9 9.32 -9.02 -12.98
N LEU A 10 8.99 -7.82 -12.56
CA LEU A 10 8.96 -6.63 -13.40
C LEU A 10 9.50 -5.43 -12.62
N THR A 11 9.89 -4.38 -13.33
CA THR A 11 10.42 -3.16 -12.71
C THR A 11 9.61 -1.95 -13.16
N ILE A 12 9.23 -1.08 -12.20
CA ILE A 12 8.59 0.21 -12.48
C ILE A 12 9.54 1.30 -12.00
N GLY A 13 10.18 2.01 -12.92
CA GLY A 13 11.29 2.91 -12.59
C GLY A 13 12.44 2.14 -11.90
N ASN A 14 12.68 2.43 -10.62
CA ASN A 14 13.67 1.75 -9.78
C ASN A 14 13.06 0.71 -8.82
N VAL A 15 11.74 0.47 -8.87
CA VAL A 15 11.04 -0.43 -7.96
C VAL A 15 10.85 -1.80 -8.59
N LYS A 16 11.47 -2.82 -8.00
CA LYS A 16 11.28 -4.24 -8.37
C LYS A 16 9.98 -4.77 -7.76
N ILE A 17 9.24 -5.55 -8.54
CA ILE A 17 7.93 -6.11 -8.17
C ILE A 17 7.90 -7.59 -8.60
N GLY A 18 7.36 -8.45 -7.73
CA GLY A 18 7.30 -9.89 -7.98
C GLY A 18 8.59 -10.62 -7.61
N ASN A 19 8.65 -11.91 -7.86
CA ASN A 19 9.81 -12.77 -7.64
C ASN A 19 10.46 -12.64 -6.24
N GLY A 20 9.62 -12.46 -5.20
CA GLY A 20 10.10 -12.31 -3.82
C GLY A 20 10.57 -10.90 -3.43
N ALA A 21 10.55 -9.92 -4.34
CA ALA A 21 10.82 -8.52 -4.01
C ALA A 21 9.92 -8.01 -2.87
N LEU A 22 10.36 -6.98 -2.15
CA LEU A 22 9.56 -6.36 -1.10
C LEU A 22 8.20 -5.90 -1.64
N ILE A 23 7.14 -6.11 -0.88
CA ILE A 23 5.79 -5.68 -1.26
C ILE A 23 5.74 -4.16 -1.21
N SER A 24 5.50 -3.53 -2.37
CA SER A 24 5.51 -2.08 -2.50
C SER A 24 4.16 -1.46 -2.15
N VAL A 25 4.21 -0.32 -1.47
CA VAL A 25 3.04 0.51 -1.18
C VAL A 25 2.86 1.55 -2.28
N GLN A 26 1.70 1.50 -2.93
CA GLN A 26 1.29 2.46 -3.94
C GLN A 26 0.14 3.32 -3.41
N SER A 27 0.12 4.61 -3.77
CA SER A 27 -1.07 5.45 -3.63
C SER A 27 -1.42 6.16 -4.94
N MET A 28 -2.36 7.09 -4.91
CA MET A 28 -2.84 7.81 -6.09
C MET A 28 -3.14 9.26 -5.74
N CYS A 29 -2.67 10.19 -6.56
CA CYS A 29 -3.06 11.59 -6.42
C CYS A 29 -4.56 11.78 -6.61
N ASN A 30 -5.13 12.67 -5.83
CA ASN A 30 -6.48 13.19 -5.98
C ASN A 30 -6.50 14.63 -6.53
N THR A 31 -5.34 15.20 -6.84
CA THR A 31 -5.18 16.49 -7.50
C THR A 31 -5.50 16.39 -8.99
N ASP A 32 -5.81 17.52 -9.60
CA ASP A 32 -5.87 17.61 -11.06
C ASP A 32 -4.45 17.48 -11.65
N THR A 33 -4.23 16.45 -12.47
CA THR A 33 -2.92 16.17 -13.06
C THR A 33 -2.40 17.32 -13.93
N ARG A 34 -3.28 18.20 -14.43
CA ARG A 34 -2.91 19.42 -15.18
C ARG A 34 -2.25 20.48 -14.30
N ASP A 35 -2.57 20.50 -13.02
CA ASP A 35 -1.86 21.32 -12.02
C ASP A 35 -0.60 20.60 -11.55
N VAL A 36 0.48 20.81 -12.32
CA VAL A 36 1.78 20.20 -12.07
C VAL A 36 2.30 20.52 -10.67
N LYS A 37 2.14 21.77 -10.21
CA LYS A 37 2.68 22.21 -8.92
C LYS A 37 2.00 21.50 -7.75
N THR A 38 0.68 21.53 -7.72
CA THR A 38 -0.11 20.89 -6.65
C THR A 38 0.08 19.36 -6.67
N THR A 39 0.14 18.76 -7.86
CA THR A 39 0.37 17.31 -8.01
C THR A 39 1.75 16.91 -7.51
N ILE A 40 2.80 17.65 -7.81
CA ILE A 40 4.16 17.39 -7.30
C ILE A 40 4.23 17.53 -5.78
N ASN A 41 3.59 18.54 -5.20
CA ASN A 41 3.54 18.69 -3.74
C ASN A 41 2.92 17.46 -3.08
N GLN A 42 1.78 16.98 -3.60
CA GLN A 42 1.13 15.79 -3.07
C GLN A 42 1.98 14.52 -3.25
N ILE A 43 2.67 14.37 -4.38
CA ILE A 43 3.63 13.26 -4.59
C ILE A 43 4.74 13.31 -3.55
N ASN A 44 5.30 14.48 -3.26
CA ASN A 44 6.36 14.63 -2.25
C ASN A 44 5.87 14.27 -0.85
N GLU A 45 4.69 14.74 -0.44
CA GLU A 45 4.08 14.37 0.84
C GLU A 45 3.90 12.85 0.98
N MET A 46 3.41 12.19 -0.06
CA MET A 46 3.30 10.73 -0.08
C MET A 46 4.66 10.04 -0.04
N ALA A 47 5.65 10.55 -0.78
CA ALA A 47 7.00 10.00 -0.82
C ALA A 47 7.72 10.13 0.54
N GLU A 48 7.56 11.24 1.24
CA GLU A 48 8.08 11.44 2.61
C GLU A 48 7.52 10.40 3.59
N LYS A 49 6.26 10.00 3.43
CA LYS A 49 5.66 8.88 4.17
C LYS A 49 6.11 7.51 3.66
N GLY A 50 6.88 7.50 2.55
CA GLY A 50 7.50 6.31 1.97
C GLY A 50 6.67 5.62 0.90
N CYS A 51 5.73 6.30 0.28
CA CYS A 51 5.08 5.80 -0.92
C CYS A 51 6.14 5.48 -1.97
N GLU A 52 6.05 4.29 -2.54
CA GLU A 52 7.06 3.80 -3.48
C GLU A 52 6.62 3.93 -4.95
N LEU A 53 5.32 4.04 -5.19
CA LEU A 53 4.72 4.17 -6.51
C LEU A 53 3.52 5.12 -6.43
N VAL A 54 3.41 6.09 -7.30
CA VAL A 54 2.27 6.99 -7.34
C VAL A 54 1.53 6.88 -8.67
N ARG A 55 0.19 6.78 -8.62
CA ARG A 55 -0.67 6.77 -9.80
C ARG A 55 -1.31 8.14 -10.03
N LEU A 56 -1.39 8.55 -11.29
CA LEU A 56 -1.99 9.81 -11.74
C LEU A 56 -3.16 9.51 -12.69
N ALA A 57 -4.27 10.21 -12.53
CA ALA A 57 -5.39 10.15 -13.47
C ALA A 57 -5.06 10.98 -14.73
N VAL A 58 -5.16 10.35 -15.91
CA VAL A 58 -4.93 11.03 -17.19
C VAL A 58 -6.21 11.03 -17.99
N LEU A 59 -6.98 12.11 -17.85
CA LEU A 59 -8.33 12.21 -18.40
C LEU A 59 -8.39 12.78 -19.82
N ASN A 60 -7.39 13.57 -20.21
CA ASN A 60 -7.34 14.29 -21.47
C ASN A 60 -5.90 14.58 -21.90
N LYS A 61 -5.75 15.23 -23.06
CA LYS A 61 -4.46 15.56 -23.64
C LYS A 61 -3.62 16.48 -22.73
N ASP A 62 -4.23 17.49 -22.11
CA ASP A 62 -3.51 18.44 -21.26
C ASP A 62 -2.93 17.73 -20.02
N ALA A 63 -3.68 16.78 -19.44
CA ALA A 63 -3.15 15.93 -18.37
C ALA A 63 -2.01 15.03 -18.85
N ALA A 64 -2.09 14.49 -20.07
CA ALA A 64 -1.01 13.69 -20.65
C ALA A 64 0.24 14.55 -20.96
N ASP A 65 0.06 15.80 -21.41
CA ASP A 65 1.17 16.76 -21.62
C ASP A 65 1.87 17.09 -20.31
N ALA A 66 1.13 17.32 -19.23
CA ALA A 66 1.65 17.62 -17.91
C ALA A 66 2.55 16.50 -17.33
N ILE A 67 2.35 15.23 -17.73
CA ILE A 67 3.17 14.09 -17.29
C ILE A 67 4.67 14.35 -17.49
N LYS A 68 5.06 14.98 -18.57
CA LYS A 68 6.47 15.28 -18.86
C LYS A 68 7.17 16.07 -17.76
N ASP A 69 6.49 17.08 -17.23
CA ASP A 69 7.04 17.95 -16.19
C ASP A 69 6.92 17.32 -14.80
N ILE A 70 5.88 16.52 -14.57
CA ILE A 70 5.67 15.79 -13.32
C ILE A 70 6.74 14.68 -13.18
N VAL A 71 7.00 13.88 -14.22
CA VAL A 71 8.01 12.82 -14.19
C VAL A 71 9.39 13.36 -13.86
N LYS A 72 9.78 14.51 -14.43
CA LYS A 72 11.10 15.13 -14.16
C LYS A 72 11.32 15.53 -12.71
N LYS A 73 10.25 15.83 -11.97
CA LYS A 73 10.30 16.38 -10.61
C LYS A 73 9.90 15.35 -9.55
N SER A 74 9.31 14.23 -9.94
CA SER A 74 8.84 13.21 -9.00
C SER A 74 10.02 12.45 -8.37
N PRO A 75 10.04 12.31 -7.03
CA PRO A 75 11.03 11.48 -6.34
C PRO A 75 10.76 9.98 -6.45
N VAL A 76 9.59 9.58 -6.97
CA VAL A 76 9.13 8.18 -7.06
C VAL A 76 8.59 7.87 -8.44
N PRO A 77 8.65 6.61 -8.89
CA PRO A 77 8.09 6.19 -10.18
C PRO A 77 6.57 6.42 -10.26
N LEU A 78 6.13 6.81 -11.46
CA LEU A 78 4.75 7.21 -11.73
C LEU A 78 4.03 6.22 -12.66
N ILE A 79 2.72 6.08 -12.44
CA ILE A 79 1.82 5.22 -13.20
C ILE A 79 0.70 6.08 -13.78
N ALA A 80 0.53 6.10 -15.10
CA ALA A 80 -0.60 6.77 -15.74
C ALA A 80 -1.83 5.87 -15.76
N ASP A 81 -2.95 6.40 -15.29
CA ASP A 81 -4.26 5.72 -15.29
C ASP A 81 -5.05 6.13 -16.54
N ILE A 82 -5.13 5.23 -17.52
CA ILE A 82 -5.77 5.44 -18.80
C ILE A 82 -7.02 4.56 -18.89
N HIS A 83 -8.17 5.15 -19.22
CA HIS A 83 -9.43 4.41 -19.25
C HIS A 83 -9.89 4.02 -20.67
N PHE A 84 -9.94 4.97 -21.62
CA PHE A 84 -10.59 4.75 -22.92
C PHE A 84 -9.76 5.17 -24.13
N ASP A 85 -8.92 6.20 -24.02
CA ASP A 85 -8.21 6.77 -25.17
C ASP A 85 -6.77 6.29 -25.22
N TYR A 86 -6.48 5.42 -26.19
CA TYR A 86 -5.14 4.89 -26.44
C TYR A 86 -4.09 5.95 -26.76
N ARG A 87 -4.51 7.11 -27.32
CA ARG A 87 -3.59 8.22 -27.66
C ARG A 87 -2.96 8.83 -26.41
N LEU A 88 -3.73 8.88 -25.32
CA LEU A 88 -3.21 9.33 -24.01
C LEU A 88 -2.14 8.36 -23.47
N ALA A 89 -2.33 7.06 -23.66
CA ALA A 89 -1.32 6.08 -23.28
C ALA A 89 -0.01 6.28 -24.07
N ILE A 90 -0.08 6.43 -25.38
CA ILE A 90 1.09 6.71 -26.25
C ILE A 90 1.79 8.00 -25.82
N GLN A 91 1.02 9.06 -25.57
CA GLN A 91 1.56 10.35 -25.14
C GLN A 91 2.25 10.26 -23.78
N CYS A 92 1.67 9.56 -22.81
CA CYS A 92 2.31 9.33 -21.51
C CYS A 92 3.61 8.55 -21.62
N ILE A 93 3.66 7.51 -22.48
CA ILE A 93 4.90 6.75 -22.73
C ILE A 93 5.98 7.70 -23.30
N ASN A 94 5.65 8.50 -24.32
CA ASN A 94 6.58 9.45 -24.92
C ASN A 94 7.03 10.55 -23.94
N ASN A 95 6.21 10.85 -22.93
CA ASN A 95 6.53 11.80 -21.85
C ASN A 95 7.30 11.17 -20.69
N GLY A 96 7.69 9.89 -20.79
CA GLY A 96 8.59 9.22 -19.86
C GLY A 96 7.90 8.61 -18.63
N ILE A 97 6.62 8.28 -18.71
CA ILE A 97 5.92 7.56 -17.63
C ILE A 97 6.55 6.20 -17.36
N ASN A 98 6.56 5.73 -16.11
CA ASN A 98 7.22 4.48 -15.73
C ASN A 98 6.33 3.24 -15.87
N ALA A 99 5.00 3.38 -15.86
CA ALA A 99 4.06 2.30 -16.10
C ALA A 99 2.69 2.85 -16.51
N LEU A 100 1.86 1.98 -17.07
CA LEU A 100 0.47 2.28 -17.41
C LEU A 100 -0.49 1.43 -16.54
N ARG A 101 -1.66 1.99 -16.24
CA ARG A 101 -2.84 1.23 -15.85
C ARG A 101 -3.88 1.40 -16.96
N LEU A 102 -4.21 0.33 -17.62
CA LEU A 102 -5.27 0.29 -18.64
C LEU A 102 -5.81 -1.15 -18.78
N ASN A 103 -7.02 -1.24 -19.34
CA ASN A 103 -7.58 -2.51 -19.76
C ASN A 103 -7.55 -2.55 -21.30
N PRO A 104 -6.80 -3.48 -21.91
CA PRO A 104 -6.63 -3.51 -23.38
C PRO A 104 -7.95 -3.54 -24.15
N GLY A 105 -8.96 -4.27 -23.64
CA GLY A 105 -10.28 -4.33 -24.28
C GLY A 105 -11.09 -3.03 -24.24
N ASN A 106 -10.67 -2.01 -23.45
CA ASN A 106 -11.41 -0.76 -23.28
C ASN A 106 -10.85 0.41 -24.10
N ILE A 107 -9.64 0.27 -24.67
CA ILE A 107 -8.96 1.37 -25.37
C ILE A 107 -9.20 1.41 -26.89
N GLY A 108 -10.21 0.69 -27.34
CA GLY A 108 -10.67 0.74 -28.72
C GLY A 108 -10.34 -0.52 -29.54
N LYS A 109 -10.17 -0.36 -30.86
CA LYS A 109 -9.91 -1.46 -31.77
C LYS A 109 -8.54 -2.11 -31.53
N ARG A 110 -8.37 -3.38 -31.97
CA ARG A 110 -7.13 -4.15 -31.80
C ARG A 110 -5.89 -3.39 -32.31
N GLU A 111 -5.99 -2.70 -33.42
CA GLU A 111 -4.88 -1.88 -33.97
C GLU A 111 -4.38 -0.79 -33.00
N ASN A 112 -5.28 -0.24 -32.18
CA ASN A 112 -4.93 0.76 -31.18
C ASN A 112 -4.18 0.12 -30.00
N VAL A 113 -4.63 -1.07 -29.58
CA VAL A 113 -3.94 -1.87 -28.56
C VAL A 113 -2.54 -2.23 -29.01
N GLU A 114 -2.39 -2.70 -30.28
CA GLU A 114 -1.11 -3.05 -30.89
C GLU A 114 -0.13 -1.87 -30.87
N LYS A 115 -0.58 -0.66 -31.21
CA LYS A 115 0.27 0.56 -31.14
C LYS A 115 0.78 0.85 -29.73
N VAL A 116 -0.11 0.77 -28.72
CA VAL A 116 0.27 1.01 -27.33
C VAL A 116 1.23 -0.06 -26.83
N VAL A 117 0.93 -1.33 -27.12
CA VAL A 117 1.74 -2.48 -26.69
C VAL A 117 3.12 -2.47 -27.36
N ALA A 118 3.20 -2.19 -28.66
CA ALA A 118 4.46 -2.08 -29.38
C ALA A 118 5.38 -1.02 -28.75
N LEU A 119 4.84 0.16 -28.46
CA LEU A 119 5.59 1.25 -27.84
C LEU A 119 5.97 0.91 -26.40
N ALA A 120 5.05 0.34 -25.62
CA ALA A 120 5.32 -0.09 -24.24
C ALA A 120 6.42 -1.17 -24.20
N LYS A 121 6.39 -2.14 -25.14
CA LYS A 121 7.43 -3.17 -25.28
C LYS A 121 8.79 -2.56 -25.63
N GLN A 122 8.83 -1.64 -26.58
CA GLN A 122 10.06 -0.94 -27.00
C GLN A 122 10.71 -0.18 -25.82
N GLN A 123 9.90 0.48 -24.99
CA GLN A 123 10.39 1.29 -23.88
C GLN A 123 10.37 0.54 -22.53
N GLN A 124 10.07 -0.75 -22.51
CA GLN A 124 10.02 -1.60 -21.32
C GLN A 124 9.06 -1.04 -20.25
N ILE A 125 7.91 -0.51 -20.66
CA ILE A 125 6.89 0.08 -19.79
C ILE A 125 5.88 -0.99 -19.37
N PRO A 126 5.79 -1.39 -18.09
CA PRO A 126 4.81 -2.36 -17.63
C PRO A 126 3.38 -1.85 -17.75
N ILE A 127 2.45 -2.77 -18.05
CA ILE A 127 1.03 -2.49 -18.11
C ILE A 127 0.32 -3.22 -16.98
N ARG A 128 -0.44 -2.47 -16.16
CA ARG A 128 -1.32 -3.05 -15.17
C ARG A 128 -2.75 -3.16 -15.71
N ILE A 129 -3.23 -4.39 -15.83
CA ILE A 129 -4.63 -4.71 -16.05
C ILE A 129 -5.38 -4.46 -14.73
N GLY A 130 -6.44 -3.64 -14.77
CA GLY A 130 -7.20 -3.27 -13.57
C GLY A 130 -8.69 -3.54 -13.71
N VAL A 131 -9.12 -4.75 -13.37
CA VAL A 131 -10.53 -5.12 -13.35
C VAL A 131 -11.19 -4.62 -12.06
N ASN A 132 -12.32 -3.94 -12.20
CA ASN A 132 -13.18 -3.55 -11.09
C ASN A 132 -14.55 -4.19 -11.25
N ALA A 133 -15.14 -4.68 -10.17
CA ALA A 133 -16.45 -5.34 -10.17
C ALA A 133 -17.57 -4.50 -10.80
N GLY A 134 -17.54 -3.17 -10.60
CA GLY A 134 -18.53 -2.23 -11.13
C GLY A 134 -18.39 -1.89 -12.62
N SER A 135 -17.35 -2.37 -13.32
CA SER A 135 -17.07 -2.00 -14.73
C SER A 135 -16.70 -3.20 -15.60
N LEU A 136 -17.35 -4.34 -15.34
CA LEU A 136 -17.20 -5.55 -16.16
C LEU A 136 -17.89 -5.39 -17.52
N GLU A 137 -17.42 -6.15 -18.50
CA GLU A 137 -18.02 -6.24 -19.82
C GLU A 137 -19.48 -6.72 -19.75
N LYS A 138 -20.38 -6.17 -20.57
CA LYS A 138 -21.82 -6.48 -20.55
C LYS A 138 -22.11 -7.97 -20.65
N ASN A 139 -21.41 -8.68 -21.55
CA ASN A 139 -21.57 -10.12 -21.74
C ASN A 139 -21.17 -10.96 -20.50
N LEU A 140 -20.39 -10.40 -19.56
CA LEU A 140 -20.07 -11.04 -18.30
C LEU A 140 -21.08 -10.67 -17.20
N GLN A 141 -21.63 -9.46 -17.24
CA GLN A 141 -22.61 -9.00 -16.26
C GLN A 141 -23.84 -9.91 -16.24
N ASP A 142 -24.33 -10.35 -17.42
CA ASP A 142 -25.54 -11.15 -17.59
C ASP A 142 -25.34 -12.67 -17.32
N LYS A 143 -24.12 -13.12 -17.07
CA LYS A 143 -23.86 -14.52 -16.73
C LYS A 143 -24.30 -14.87 -15.31
N ASP A 144 -24.90 -16.03 -15.13
CA ASP A 144 -25.28 -16.56 -13.80
C ASP A 144 -24.12 -17.34 -13.16
N ILE A 145 -23.07 -16.60 -12.81
CA ILE A 145 -21.88 -17.11 -12.10
C ILE A 145 -21.44 -16.09 -11.03
N PRO A 146 -20.67 -16.49 -10.00
CA PRO A 146 -20.17 -15.59 -8.98
C PRO A 146 -19.44 -14.37 -9.54
N LEU A 147 -19.59 -13.22 -8.88
CA LEU A 147 -18.95 -11.97 -9.30
C LEU A 147 -17.43 -12.10 -9.31
N SER A 148 -16.84 -12.81 -8.34
CA SER A 148 -15.41 -13.13 -8.28
C SER A 148 -14.94 -13.87 -9.55
N GLU A 149 -15.73 -14.82 -10.05
CA GLU A 149 -15.42 -15.56 -11.27
C GLU A 149 -15.55 -14.70 -12.52
N LYS A 150 -16.59 -13.83 -12.61
CA LYS A 150 -16.70 -12.84 -13.72
C LYS A 150 -15.46 -11.95 -13.81
N MET A 151 -14.96 -11.49 -12.67
CA MET A 151 -13.75 -10.65 -12.58
C MET A 151 -12.51 -11.41 -13.07
N VAL A 152 -12.37 -12.69 -12.73
CA VAL A 152 -11.26 -13.54 -13.17
C VAL A 152 -11.32 -13.77 -14.69
N ILE A 153 -12.49 -14.06 -15.24
CA ILE A 153 -12.69 -14.24 -16.69
C ILE A 153 -12.32 -12.96 -17.43
N SER A 154 -12.77 -11.79 -16.97
CA SER A 154 -12.42 -10.50 -17.55
C SER A 154 -10.90 -10.28 -17.52
N ALA A 155 -10.25 -10.52 -16.38
CA ALA A 155 -8.80 -10.36 -16.27
C ALA A 155 -8.03 -11.28 -17.23
N LEU A 156 -8.41 -12.56 -17.32
CA LEU A 156 -7.79 -13.51 -18.23
C LEU A 156 -7.97 -13.11 -19.70
N GLY A 157 -9.14 -12.58 -20.06
CA GLY A 157 -9.38 -12.03 -21.39
C GLY A 157 -8.44 -10.88 -21.74
N HIS A 158 -8.26 -9.94 -20.84
CA HIS A 158 -7.31 -8.82 -21.03
C HIS A 158 -5.85 -9.27 -21.06
N ILE A 159 -5.46 -10.24 -20.22
CA ILE A 159 -4.13 -10.84 -20.22
C ILE A 159 -3.85 -11.47 -21.58
N LYS A 160 -4.78 -12.29 -22.07
CA LYS A 160 -4.64 -12.96 -23.35
C LYS A 160 -4.41 -11.99 -24.51
N ILE A 161 -5.08 -10.84 -24.54
CA ILE A 161 -4.85 -9.81 -25.57
C ILE A 161 -3.39 -9.35 -25.57
N LEU A 162 -2.77 -9.16 -24.40
CA LEU A 162 -1.36 -8.76 -24.30
C LEU A 162 -0.40 -9.90 -24.64
N GLU A 163 -0.69 -11.12 -24.21
CA GLU A 163 0.11 -12.32 -24.52
C GLU A 163 0.09 -12.63 -26.04
N ASP A 164 -1.06 -12.46 -26.69
CA ASP A 164 -1.19 -12.63 -28.16
C ASP A 164 -0.36 -11.60 -28.95
N LEU A 165 0.10 -10.51 -28.28
CA LEU A 165 1.02 -9.50 -28.82
C LEU A 165 2.46 -9.71 -28.33
N ASP A 166 2.75 -10.88 -27.75
CA ASP A 166 4.06 -11.20 -27.18
C ASP A 166 4.54 -10.14 -26.16
N PHE A 167 3.62 -9.73 -25.26
CA PHE A 167 3.87 -8.78 -24.18
C PHE A 167 3.63 -9.44 -22.82
N ASP A 168 4.65 -9.44 -21.96
CA ASP A 168 4.62 -10.12 -20.67
C ASP A 168 4.99 -9.23 -19.45
N LEU A 169 5.25 -7.94 -19.68
CA LEU A 169 5.43 -6.98 -18.59
C LEU A 169 4.08 -6.59 -17.98
N ILE A 170 3.37 -7.59 -17.48
CA ILE A 170 1.98 -7.50 -17.02
C ILE A 170 1.94 -7.51 -15.49
N LYS A 171 1.12 -6.64 -14.91
CA LYS A 171 0.67 -6.66 -13.52
C LYS A 171 -0.86 -6.71 -13.50
N VAL A 172 -1.47 -7.37 -12.52
CA VAL A 172 -2.93 -7.58 -12.51
C VAL A 172 -3.55 -7.12 -11.19
N SER A 173 -4.74 -6.52 -11.26
CA SER A 173 -5.55 -6.20 -10.10
C SER A 173 -7.03 -6.49 -10.34
N LEU A 174 -7.68 -7.11 -9.35
CA LEU A 174 -9.11 -7.40 -9.32
C LEU A 174 -9.70 -6.80 -8.04
N LYS A 175 -10.51 -5.76 -8.18
CA LYS A 175 -11.01 -5.00 -7.03
C LYS A 175 -12.52 -4.97 -7.00
N SER A 176 -13.07 -5.25 -5.81
CA SER A 176 -14.47 -5.04 -5.46
C SER A 176 -14.56 -4.19 -4.20
N SER A 177 -15.72 -3.58 -3.94
CA SER A 177 -16.08 -2.98 -2.64
C SER A 177 -16.45 -4.05 -1.62
N ASP A 178 -16.84 -5.24 -2.07
CA ASP A 178 -17.03 -6.42 -1.24
C ASP A 178 -15.71 -7.15 -1.00
N VAL A 179 -15.39 -7.34 0.28
CA VAL A 179 -14.11 -7.90 0.71
C VAL A 179 -14.00 -9.39 0.35
N LEU A 180 -15.06 -10.16 0.52
CA LEU A 180 -15.05 -11.60 0.23
C LEU A 180 -14.89 -11.85 -1.26
N THR A 181 -15.67 -11.15 -2.10
CA THR A 181 -15.51 -11.19 -3.56
C THR A 181 -14.09 -10.86 -3.98
N THR A 182 -13.46 -9.85 -3.35
CA THR A 182 -12.08 -9.49 -3.64
C THR A 182 -11.12 -10.62 -3.29
N ILE A 183 -11.25 -11.22 -2.10
CA ILE A 183 -10.40 -12.34 -1.65
C ILE A 183 -10.53 -13.54 -2.60
N GLU A 184 -11.76 -13.95 -2.92
CA GLU A 184 -12.02 -15.07 -3.82
C GLU A 184 -11.44 -14.84 -5.23
N ALA A 185 -11.63 -13.65 -5.79
CA ALA A 185 -11.09 -13.29 -7.11
C ALA A 185 -9.56 -13.38 -7.14
N TYR A 186 -8.88 -12.87 -6.08
CA TYR A 186 -7.42 -12.94 -6.02
C TYR A 186 -6.90 -14.36 -5.75
N ARG A 187 -7.55 -15.16 -4.95
CA ARG A 187 -7.19 -16.58 -4.77
C ARG A 187 -7.28 -17.33 -6.10
N SER A 188 -8.40 -17.18 -6.80
CA SER A 188 -8.62 -17.84 -8.10
C SER A 188 -7.62 -17.40 -9.16
N ILE A 189 -7.36 -16.10 -9.30
CA ILE A 189 -6.42 -15.61 -10.34
C ILE A 189 -4.96 -15.96 -9.99
N ALA A 190 -4.60 -16.01 -8.71
CA ALA A 190 -3.25 -16.32 -8.25
C ALA A 190 -2.75 -17.70 -8.70
N GLU A 191 -3.67 -18.66 -8.86
CA GLU A 191 -3.37 -20.02 -9.35
C GLU A 191 -3.24 -20.10 -10.87
N LYS A 192 -3.84 -19.14 -11.60
CA LYS A 192 -4.01 -19.21 -13.07
C LYS A 192 -2.95 -18.43 -13.85
N ILE A 193 -2.26 -17.47 -13.21
CA ILE A 193 -1.32 -16.58 -13.91
C ILE A 193 0.02 -16.47 -13.18
N PRO A 194 1.14 -16.27 -13.89
CA PRO A 194 2.44 -16.05 -13.28
C PRO A 194 2.71 -14.57 -12.94
N TYR A 195 1.84 -13.66 -13.30
CA TYR A 195 2.06 -12.22 -13.21
C TYR A 195 1.91 -11.68 -11.79
N PRO A 196 2.64 -10.61 -11.41
CA PRO A 196 2.49 -9.94 -10.13
C PRO A 196 1.07 -9.40 -9.91
N LEU A 197 0.62 -9.44 -8.66
CA LEU A 197 -0.69 -9.01 -8.24
C LEU A 197 -0.63 -7.71 -7.44
N HIS A 198 -1.47 -6.74 -7.82
CA HIS A 198 -1.67 -5.49 -7.10
C HIS A 198 -2.96 -5.56 -6.30
N LEU A 199 -2.84 -5.70 -4.98
CA LEU A 199 -3.99 -5.86 -4.10
C LEU A 199 -4.63 -4.51 -3.74
N GLY A 200 -5.92 -4.54 -3.50
CA GLY A 200 -6.68 -3.40 -2.96
C GLY A 200 -8.17 -3.70 -2.93
N VAL A 201 -8.86 -3.12 -1.95
CA VAL A 201 -10.31 -3.04 -1.92
C VAL A 201 -10.70 -1.67 -2.49
N THR A 202 -11.64 -1.61 -3.44
CA THR A 202 -12.12 -0.34 -3.98
C THR A 202 -13.32 0.17 -3.18
N GLU A 203 -13.53 1.51 -3.16
CA GLU A 203 -14.69 2.10 -2.49
C GLU A 203 -14.83 1.62 -1.03
N ALA A 204 -13.69 1.49 -0.34
CA ALA A 204 -13.66 0.94 1.01
C ALA A 204 -14.37 1.85 2.03
N GLY A 205 -14.44 3.16 1.77
CA GLY A 205 -15.12 4.14 2.60
C GLY A 205 -14.17 5.12 3.28
N THR A 206 -14.69 5.82 4.30
CA THR A 206 -13.91 6.75 5.12
C THR A 206 -12.90 6.04 6.01
N LEU A 207 -12.04 6.80 6.68
CA LEU A 207 -10.87 6.31 7.41
C LEU A 207 -11.15 5.02 8.21
N ARG A 208 -12.06 5.05 9.18
CA ARG A 208 -12.29 3.90 10.07
C ARG A 208 -12.80 2.66 9.34
N GLY A 209 -13.88 2.80 8.55
CA GLY A 209 -14.48 1.68 7.83
C GLY A 209 -13.59 1.15 6.72
N GLY A 210 -12.93 2.08 6.00
CA GLY A 210 -12.02 1.75 4.91
C GLY A 210 -10.76 1.03 5.39
N LEU A 211 -10.20 1.42 6.55
CA LEU A 211 -9.08 0.72 7.18
C LEU A 211 -9.45 -0.72 7.55
N ILE A 212 -10.62 -0.93 8.18
CA ILE A 212 -11.06 -2.26 8.57
C ILE A 212 -11.21 -3.16 7.33
N LYS A 213 -11.96 -2.70 6.31
CA LYS A 213 -12.14 -3.48 5.07
C LYS A 213 -10.83 -3.79 4.37
N SER A 214 -9.95 -2.80 4.25
CA SER A 214 -8.65 -2.97 3.62
C SER A 214 -7.75 -3.91 4.43
N SER A 215 -7.72 -3.79 5.76
CA SER A 215 -6.93 -4.66 6.62
C SER A 215 -7.40 -6.11 6.54
N VAL A 216 -8.71 -6.36 6.53
CA VAL A 216 -9.25 -7.71 6.36
C VAL A 216 -8.92 -8.25 4.96
N GLY A 217 -9.24 -7.52 3.90
CA GLY A 217 -9.05 -7.99 2.53
C GLY A 217 -7.57 -8.20 2.15
N LEU A 218 -6.74 -7.18 2.37
CA LEU A 218 -5.31 -7.26 2.07
C LEU A 218 -4.60 -8.19 3.05
N GLY A 219 -4.91 -8.10 4.34
CA GLY A 219 -4.28 -8.90 5.39
C GLY A 219 -4.48 -10.39 5.16
N THR A 220 -5.68 -10.83 4.80
CA THR A 220 -5.97 -12.24 4.47
C THR A 220 -5.11 -12.71 3.30
N LEU A 221 -5.12 -12.00 2.18
CA LEU A 221 -4.36 -12.39 0.98
C LEU A 221 -2.85 -12.38 1.22
N LEU A 222 -2.34 -11.36 1.90
CA LEU A 222 -0.93 -11.24 2.24
C LEU A 222 -0.46 -12.35 3.19
N ALA A 223 -1.27 -12.75 4.16
CA ALA A 223 -0.99 -13.87 5.06
C ALA A 223 -0.92 -15.22 4.31
N GLU A 224 -1.67 -15.35 3.21
CA GLU A 224 -1.61 -16.49 2.29
C GLU A 224 -0.45 -16.41 1.28
N GLY A 225 0.36 -15.36 1.33
CA GLY A 225 1.48 -15.14 0.41
C GLY A 225 1.07 -14.57 -0.95
N ILE A 226 -0.17 -14.09 -1.10
CA ILE A 226 -0.70 -13.51 -2.34
C ILE A 226 -0.54 -11.99 -2.29
N GLY A 227 0.11 -11.41 -3.30
CA GLY A 227 0.28 -9.96 -3.47
C GLY A 227 1.73 -9.51 -3.57
N ASP A 228 1.97 -8.61 -4.51
CA ASP A 228 3.29 -8.07 -4.83
C ASP A 228 3.35 -6.54 -4.68
N THR A 229 2.23 -5.86 -4.84
CA THR A 229 2.05 -4.44 -4.50
C THR A 229 0.68 -4.22 -3.88
N ILE A 230 0.53 -3.21 -3.02
CA ILE A 230 -0.75 -2.92 -2.37
C ILE A 230 -1.14 -1.45 -2.54
N ARG A 231 -2.46 -1.18 -2.50
CA ARG A 231 -3.02 0.15 -2.26
C ARG A 231 -4.21 0.04 -1.32
N VAL A 232 -4.15 0.75 -0.21
CA VAL A 232 -5.33 1.08 0.60
C VAL A 232 -6.06 2.22 -0.11
N SER A 233 -7.39 2.14 -0.25
CA SER A 233 -8.20 3.18 -0.91
C SER A 233 -9.17 3.76 0.11
N LEU A 234 -9.01 5.04 0.44
CA LEU A 234 -9.80 5.74 1.44
C LEU A 234 -10.42 7.00 0.86
N THR A 235 -11.60 7.38 1.38
CA THR A 235 -12.15 8.74 1.21
C THR A 235 -11.47 9.65 2.21
N GLU A 236 -10.16 9.92 1.99
CA GLU A 236 -9.28 10.66 2.88
C GLU A 236 -8.05 11.20 2.11
N ASN A 237 -7.17 11.94 2.78
CA ASN A 237 -5.89 12.35 2.21
C ASN A 237 -5.06 11.10 1.79
N PRO A 238 -4.54 11.05 0.56
CA PRO A 238 -3.74 9.90 0.08
C PRO A 238 -2.52 9.54 0.93
N VAL A 239 -2.02 10.45 1.75
CA VAL A 239 -0.94 10.20 2.72
C VAL A 239 -1.36 9.16 3.76
N GLU A 240 -2.63 9.16 4.18
CA GLU A 240 -3.17 8.17 5.13
C GLU A 240 -3.24 6.77 4.51
N GLU A 241 -3.50 6.68 3.20
CA GLU A 241 -3.45 5.40 2.47
C GLU A 241 -2.06 4.75 2.55
N VAL A 242 -1.00 5.57 2.45
CA VAL A 242 0.40 5.11 2.53
C VAL A 242 0.71 4.57 3.92
N SER A 243 0.38 5.35 4.95
CA SER A 243 0.58 4.97 6.35
C SER A 243 -0.14 3.66 6.68
N ALA A 244 -1.41 3.56 6.32
CA ALA A 244 -2.22 2.35 6.49
C ALA A 244 -1.63 1.13 5.76
N GLY A 245 -1.12 1.31 4.54
CA GLY A 245 -0.48 0.25 3.77
C GLY A 245 0.74 -0.32 4.50
N PHE A 246 1.60 0.53 5.06
CA PHE A 246 2.75 0.08 5.85
C PHE A 246 2.34 -0.58 7.17
N GLU A 247 1.30 -0.08 7.86
CA GLU A 247 0.80 -0.71 9.09
C GLU A 247 0.28 -2.13 8.83
N ILE A 248 -0.45 -2.37 7.73
CA ILE A 248 -0.88 -3.71 7.34
C ILE A 248 0.33 -4.63 7.09
N LEU A 249 1.34 -4.15 6.37
CA LEU A 249 2.54 -4.95 6.07
C LEU A 249 3.38 -5.23 7.32
N LYS A 250 3.53 -4.26 8.23
CA LYS A 250 4.22 -4.43 9.52
C LYS A 250 3.50 -5.45 10.40
N SER A 251 2.18 -5.37 10.50
CA SER A 251 1.37 -6.30 11.30
C SER A 251 1.55 -7.76 10.89
N LEU A 252 1.98 -8.00 9.65
CA LEU A 252 2.26 -9.34 9.11
C LEU A 252 3.77 -9.68 9.07
N GLY A 253 4.65 -8.80 9.55
CA GLY A 253 6.10 -8.98 9.46
C GLY A 253 6.65 -9.00 8.03
N LEU A 254 5.92 -8.40 7.07
CA LEU A 254 6.32 -8.35 5.65
C LEU A 254 7.17 -7.13 5.30
N ARG A 255 7.12 -6.10 6.12
CA ARG A 255 7.95 -4.89 6.01
C ARG A 255 8.33 -4.42 7.41
N GLU A 256 9.55 -3.96 7.55
CA GLU A 256 10.06 -3.31 8.76
C GLU A 256 10.30 -1.83 8.41
N LYS A 257 9.46 -0.94 8.94
CA LYS A 257 9.58 0.50 8.70
C LYS A 257 9.00 1.29 9.86
N GLY A 258 9.84 2.14 10.44
CA GLY A 258 9.47 2.98 11.56
C GLY A 258 9.05 2.18 12.81
N VAL A 259 8.47 2.87 13.76
CA VAL A 259 8.13 2.29 15.06
C VAL A 259 6.93 1.34 14.96
N ASN A 260 7.06 0.19 15.61
CA ASN A 260 5.93 -0.68 15.93
C ASN A 260 5.45 -0.36 17.36
N PHE A 261 4.24 0.19 17.48
CA PHE A 261 3.66 0.54 18.77
C PHE A 261 2.84 -0.61 19.34
N VAL A 262 3.13 -0.97 20.60
CA VAL A 262 2.39 -2.00 21.33
C VAL A 262 1.87 -1.37 22.61
N SER A 263 0.57 -1.48 22.87
CA SER A 263 -0.02 -1.01 24.12
C SER A 263 -0.98 -2.05 24.69
N CYS A 264 -1.00 -2.19 26.02
CA CYS A 264 -1.97 -3.07 26.66
C CYS A 264 -3.37 -2.41 26.64
N PRO A 265 -4.45 -3.20 26.61
CA PRO A 265 -5.80 -2.68 26.82
C PRO A 265 -5.94 -2.13 28.24
N THR A 266 -6.75 -1.09 28.39
CA THR A 266 -7.10 -0.60 29.73
C THR A 266 -7.84 -1.67 30.52
N CYS A 267 -7.47 -1.86 31.80
CA CYS A 267 -8.14 -2.79 32.72
C CYS A 267 -8.09 -2.24 34.14
N GLY A 268 -8.71 -2.94 35.10
CA GLY A 268 -8.74 -2.51 36.52
C GLY A 268 -7.37 -2.46 37.23
N ARG A 269 -6.29 -2.91 36.56
CA ARG A 269 -4.91 -2.81 37.08
C ARG A 269 -4.16 -1.56 36.59
N THR A 270 -4.75 -0.80 35.67
CA THR A 270 -4.12 0.40 35.10
C THR A 270 -3.93 1.47 36.18
N GLN A 271 -2.71 1.98 36.36
CA GLN A 271 -2.32 2.90 37.42
C GLN A 271 -1.96 4.30 36.92
N ILE A 272 -2.00 4.53 35.61
CA ILE A 272 -1.66 5.78 34.92
C ILE A 272 -2.72 6.13 33.90
N ASP A 273 -2.73 7.35 33.37
CA ASP A 273 -3.54 7.68 32.19
C ASP A 273 -2.92 7.05 30.93
N LEU A 274 -3.13 5.73 30.80
CA LEU A 274 -2.56 4.92 29.72
C LEU A 274 -2.99 5.40 28.34
N ILE A 275 -4.26 5.80 28.17
CA ILE A 275 -4.77 6.22 26.86
C ILE A 275 -4.08 7.50 26.40
N ALA A 276 -3.97 8.49 27.27
CA ALA A 276 -3.28 9.74 26.93
C ALA A 276 -1.79 9.51 26.71
N LEU A 277 -1.14 8.68 27.53
CA LEU A 277 0.29 8.38 27.39
C LEU A 277 0.60 7.64 26.11
N ALA A 278 -0.17 6.59 25.76
CA ALA A 278 0.01 5.84 24.51
C ALA A 278 -0.10 6.76 23.28
N LYS A 279 -1.11 7.63 23.23
CA LYS A 279 -1.26 8.60 22.14
C LYS A 279 -0.09 9.58 22.06
N LYS A 280 0.43 10.05 23.20
CA LYS A 280 1.61 10.94 23.24
C LYS A 280 2.86 10.22 22.76
N VAL A 281 3.06 8.96 23.13
CA VAL A 281 4.17 8.13 22.65
C VAL A 281 4.08 7.92 21.15
N GLU A 282 2.92 7.54 20.62
CA GLU A 282 2.72 7.39 19.17
C GLU A 282 3.01 8.70 18.43
N GLU A 283 2.46 9.83 18.91
CA GLU A 283 2.67 11.13 18.27
C GLU A 283 4.14 11.57 18.30
N ARG A 284 4.86 11.31 19.40
CA ARG A 284 6.27 11.68 19.57
C ARG A 284 7.18 10.89 18.65
N PHE A 285 6.92 9.60 18.45
CA PHE A 285 7.80 8.69 17.72
C PHE A 285 7.30 8.28 16.32
N LYS A 286 6.13 8.76 15.86
CA LYS A 286 5.56 8.39 14.54
C LYS A 286 6.48 8.66 13.33
N ASN A 287 7.42 9.59 13.45
CA ASN A 287 8.34 9.96 12.37
C ASN A 287 9.73 9.32 12.51
N LEU A 288 9.96 8.53 13.57
CA LEU A 288 11.20 7.78 13.73
C LEU A 288 11.30 6.69 12.65
N LYS A 289 12.41 6.67 11.93
CA LYS A 289 12.59 5.78 10.76
C LYS A 289 13.13 4.40 11.14
N GLU A 290 13.77 4.29 12.29
CA GLU A 290 14.33 3.05 12.81
C GLU A 290 13.24 2.02 13.09
N PRO A 291 13.42 0.76 12.68
CA PRO A 291 12.46 -0.31 12.91
C PRO A 291 12.58 -0.83 14.34
N ILE A 292 12.05 -0.10 15.31
CA ILE A 292 12.01 -0.49 16.72
C ILE A 292 10.58 -0.70 17.21
N THR A 293 10.42 -1.53 18.23
CA THR A 293 9.14 -1.72 18.93
C THR A 293 9.14 -0.93 20.24
N ILE A 294 8.15 -0.06 20.41
CA ILE A 294 7.92 0.70 21.64
C ILE A 294 6.63 0.22 22.29
N ALA A 295 6.71 -0.19 23.57
CA ALA A 295 5.57 -0.66 24.33
C ALA A 295 5.10 0.37 25.36
N THR A 296 3.78 0.54 25.51
CA THR A 296 3.17 1.39 26.55
C THR A 296 2.21 0.53 27.39
N MET A 297 2.59 0.28 28.65
CA MET A 297 1.90 -0.64 29.55
C MET A 297 1.34 0.10 30.76
N GLY A 298 0.08 -0.19 31.14
CA GLY A 298 -0.64 0.52 32.19
C GLY A 298 -0.29 0.11 33.62
N CYS A 299 0.45 -0.97 33.85
CA CYS A 299 0.87 -1.42 35.16
C CYS A 299 2.22 -2.14 35.14
N ALA A 300 2.93 -2.14 36.26
CA ALA A 300 4.23 -2.76 36.42
C ALA A 300 4.20 -4.30 36.36
N VAL A 301 3.05 -4.93 36.62
CA VAL A 301 2.91 -6.40 36.68
C VAL A 301 3.09 -7.02 35.30
N ASN A 302 2.51 -6.43 34.26
CA ASN A 302 2.52 -6.98 32.90
C ASN A 302 3.55 -6.30 31.99
N GLY A 303 4.06 -5.12 32.38
CA GLY A 303 4.96 -4.34 31.52
C GLY A 303 6.16 -5.14 31.03
N PRO A 304 7.09 -5.50 31.92
CA PRO A 304 8.31 -6.22 31.52
C PRO A 304 8.04 -7.65 31.02
N GLY A 305 6.97 -8.28 31.48
CA GLY A 305 6.62 -9.66 31.13
C GLY A 305 6.02 -9.82 29.73
N GLU A 306 4.90 -9.14 29.47
CA GLU A 306 4.18 -9.22 28.19
C GLU A 306 4.90 -8.47 27.07
N ALA A 307 5.59 -7.37 27.41
CA ALA A 307 6.31 -6.53 26.45
C ALA A 307 7.83 -6.82 26.38
N LYS A 308 8.29 -7.96 26.88
CA LYS A 308 9.73 -8.34 26.92
C LYS A 308 10.42 -8.32 25.54
N HIS A 309 9.66 -8.45 24.48
CA HIS A 309 10.18 -8.42 23.10
C HIS A 309 10.25 -7.02 22.51
N ALA A 310 9.69 -5.99 23.19
CA ALA A 310 9.82 -4.61 22.76
C ALA A 310 11.26 -4.11 23.01
N ASP A 311 11.75 -3.32 22.07
CA ASP A 311 13.09 -2.73 22.20
C ASP A 311 13.12 -1.74 23.36
N TYR A 312 12.05 -0.95 23.53
CA TYR A 312 11.86 -0.02 24.62
C TYR A 312 10.40 -0.03 25.08
N GLY A 313 10.18 0.39 26.32
CA GLY A 313 8.80 0.57 26.76
C GLY A 313 8.67 1.30 28.08
N ILE A 314 7.43 1.68 28.36
CA ILE A 314 6.96 2.29 29.60
C ILE A 314 6.03 1.31 30.30
N ALA A 315 6.15 1.18 31.61
CA ALA A 315 5.19 0.49 32.46
C ALA A 315 4.73 1.40 33.59
N GLY A 316 3.43 1.59 33.76
CA GLY A 316 2.86 2.44 34.83
C GLY A 316 3.00 1.85 36.21
N GLY A 317 3.08 2.71 37.23
CA GLY A 317 3.02 2.41 38.63
C GLY A 317 2.25 3.51 39.38
N ILE A 318 2.12 3.40 40.68
CA ILE A 318 1.38 4.39 41.50
C ILE A 318 2.24 5.67 41.63
N ASN A 319 1.80 6.77 41.00
CA ASN A 319 2.48 8.07 40.91
C ASN A 319 3.90 8.03 40.29
N GLU A 320 4.28 6.91 39.69
CA GLU A 320 5.59 6.66 39.10
C GLU A 320 5.45 5.66 37.98
N GLY A 321 6.51 5.46 37.18
CA GLY A 321 6.56 4.41 36.21
C GLY A 321 7.98 3.97 35.90
N TYR A 322 8.08 2.97 35.07
CA TYR A 322 9.33 2.31 34.76
C TYR A 322 9.59 2.42 33.24
N ILE A 323 10.84 2.72 32.90
CA ILE A 323 11.31 2.53 31.52
C ILE A 323 12.04 1.19 31.46
N PHE A 324 11.73 0.39 30.45
CA PHE A 324 12.41 -0.89 30.25
C PHE A 324 12.98 -0.97 28.82
N LYS A 325 14.01 -1.79 28.68
CA LYS A 325 14.64 -2.14 27.40
C LYS A 325 14.75 -3.64 27.33
N LYS A 326 14.13 -4.25 26.31
CA LYS A 326 14.13 -5.73 26.11
C LYS A 326 13.74 -6.50 27.38
N GLY A 327 12.73 -6.00 28.09
CA GLY A 327 12.23 -6.62 29.33
C GLY A 327 12.94 -6.22 30.61
N GLU A 328 14.11 -5.58 30.54
CA GLU A 328 14.88 -5.15 31.72
C GLU A 328 14.52 -3.70 32.11
N ILE A 329 14.18 -3.46 33.37
CA ILE A 329 13.92 -2.13 33.89
C ILE A 329 15.24 -1.34 33.98
N ILE A 330 15.33 -0.23 33.28
CA ILE A 330 16.53 0.60 33.17
C ILE A 330 16.36 1.98 33.83
N ALA A 331 15.14 2.40 34.12
CA ALA A 331 14.89 3.64 34.87
C ALA A 331 13.54 3.56 35.59
N LYS A 332 13.41 4.34 36.68
CA LYS A 332 12.21 4.59 37.42
C LYS A 332 12.07 6.10 37.57
N VAL A 333 10.94 6.67 37.16
CA VAL A 333 10.69 8.12 37.14
C VAL A 333 9.24 8.42 37.50
N PRO A 334 8.91 9.66 37.96
CA PRO A 334 7.52 10.12 38.06
C PRO A 334 6.74 9.99 36.79
N GLU A 335 5.41 9.81 36.87
CA GLU A 335 4.53 9.57 35.70
C GLU A 335 4.65 10.66 34.65
N ASP A 336 4.73 11.93 35.08
CA ASP A 336 4.85 13.10 34.22
C ASP A 336 6.17 13.19 33.43
N GLN A 337 7.21 12.43 33.83
CA GLN A 337 8.52 12.40 33.18
C GLN A 337 8.75 11.18 32.30
N LEU A 338 7.77 10.27 32.20
CA LEU A 338 7.94 8.99 31.48
C LEU A 338 8.25 9.18 30.00
N LEU A 339 7.56 10.09 29.32
CA LEU A 339 7.73 10.33 27.88
C LEU A 339 9.10 10.94 27.56
N GLU A 340 9.49 11.99 28.30
CA GLU A 340 10.78 12.65 28.13
C GLU A 340 11.94 11.70 28.42
N LYS A 341 11.81 10.85 29.44
CA LYS A 341 12.86 9.88 29.77
C LYS A 341 12.98 8.80 28.74
N LEU A 342 11.87 8.32 28.18
CA LEU A 342 11.88 7.36 27.06
C LEU A 342 12.57 7.97 25.85
N GLU A 343 12.26 9.20 25.49
CA GLU A 343 12.86 9.91 24.34
C GLU A 343 14.37 10.10 24.54
N GLU A 344 14.81 10.51 25.72
CA GLU A 344 16.22 10.64 26.06
C GLU A 344 16.99 9.33 25.82
N ILE A 345 16.42 8.22 26.27
CA ILE A 345 17.05 6.89 26.17
C ILE A 345 17.12 6.42 24.70
N ILE A 346 16.03 6.57 23.94
CA ILE A 346 16.00 6.16 22.52
C ILE A 346 17.00 7.01 21.72
N THR A 347 17.00 8.33 21.93
CA THR A 347 17.90 9.25 21.20
C THR A 347 19.38 8.99 21.50
N LYS A 348 19.74 8.62 22.74
CA LYS A 348 21.11 8.26 23.12
C LYS A 348 21.55 6.91 22.51
N SER A 349 20.64 6.01 22.27
CA SER A 349 20.93 4.69 21.70
C SER A 349 21.05 4.69 20.18
N SER A 350 20.56 5.74 19.51
CA SER A 350 20.61 5.93 18.04
C SER A 350 21.88 6.68 17.59
N LYS A 351 22.73 7.10 18.53
CA LYS A 351 24.07 7.67 18.28
C LYS A 351 25.14 6.61 18.50
#